data_d3889131d5cf0e977294967eb8935067
#
_entry.id   d3889131d5cf0e977294967eb8935067
#
_cell.length_a   1.000
_cell.length_b   1.000
_cell.length_c   1.000
_cell.angle_alpha   90.00
_cell.angle_beta   90.00
_cell.angle_gamma   90.00
#
_symmetry.space_group_name_H-M   'P 1'
#
loop_
_entity.id
_entity.type
_entity.pdbx_description
1 polymer ?
#
loop_
_entity_poly.entity_id
_entity_poly.type
_entity_poly.pdbx_seq_one_letter_code
_entity_poly.pdbx_strand_id
1 'polypeptide(L)'
;AGQGTLGLELLEDIDDLELLIVPLGGGGLLAGTALAIKQQRPNVKIIGVQASVCAPFIHGTSPDGKVLTLADGIAVKQPGNFTKPIIDKWVDQIIEVDEDSIADAVVILMEHTKMLVEGGGAVGLAALLTNQITPSQNGTTCIVLSGGNIDIGLIPNLVRRNETNEGRRLTIFVRLPDRPGSLAKLVDVCAAQEANVIEVQHIREGVKLHPRETGIQVVLEVKSPEHALSVIAAAKA
;
A
#
# COMPACT_ATOMS: atom_id res chain seq x y z
N ALA A 1 -14.79 24.34 -8.52
CA ALA A 1 -16.08 24.55 -7.83
C ALA A 1 -16.75 23.22 -7.51
N GLY A 2 -16.96 22.29 -8.49
CA GLY A 2 -17.67 21.04 -8.25
C GLY A 2 -17.06 20.14 -7.17
N GLN A 3 -15.74 20.08 -7.05
CA GLN A 3 -15.05 19.28 -6.02
C GLN A 3 -15.21 19.82 -4.59
N GLY A 4 -15.68 21.05 -4.42
CA GLY A 4 -15.96 21.64 -3.11
C GLY A 4 -17.22 21.08 -2.44
N THR A 5 -18.12 20.42 -3.18
CA THR A 5 -19.33 19.80 -2.62
C THR A 5 -19.00 18.74 -1.59
N LEU A 6 -17.93 17.93 -1.81
CA LEU A 6 -17.42 16.99 -0.83
C LEU A 6 -17.11 17.67 0.52
N GLY A 7 -16.48 18.86 0.48
CA GLY A 7 -16.18 19.60 1.71
C GLY A 7 -17.44 20.08 2.44
N LEU A 8 -18.50 20.44 1.73
CA LEU A 8 -19.78 20.82 2.33
C LEU A 8 -20.48 19.61 2.97
N GLU A 9 -20.53 18.48 2.27
CA GLU A 9 -21.10 17.23 2.78
C GLU A 9 -20.35 16.75 4.05
N LEU A 10 -18.99 16.79 4.03
CA LEU A 10 -18.21 16.45 5.22
C LEU A 10 -18.52 17.33 6.43
N LEU A 11 -18.80 18.63 6.21
CA LEU A 11 -19.15 19.56 7.28
C LEU A 11 -20.58 19.32 7.83
N GLU A 12 -21.48 18.78 7.02
CA GLU A 12 -22.83 18.39 7.42
C GLU A 12 -22.83 17.07 8.19
N ASP A 13 -21.98 16.10 7.78
CA ASP A 13 -21.95 14.75 8.34
C ASP A 13 -21.04 14.61 9.57
N ILE A 14 -20.01 15.48 9.73
CA ILE A 14 -18.99 15.36 10.77
C ILE A 14 -18.89 16.66 11.58
N ASP A 15 -19.56 16.68 12.74
CA ASP A 15 -19.62 17.86 13.59
C ASP A 15 -18.27 18.24 14.21
N ASP A 16 -17.45 17.28 14.54
CA ASP A 16 -16.16 17.41 15.24
C ASP A 16 -14.95 17.17 14.31
N LEU A 17 -15.09 17.44 12.99
CA LEU A 17 -13.99 17.30 12.03
C LEU A 17 -12.83 18.22 12.42
N GLU A 18 -11.69 17.64 12.74
CA GLU A 18 -10.46 18.37 13.09
C GLU A 18 -9.34 18.19 12.07
N LEU A 19 -9.26 17.02 11.43
CA LEU A 19 -8.22 16.71 10.46
C LEU A 19 -8.82 16.05 9.23
N LEU A 20 -8.52 16.61 8.05
CA LEU A 20 -8.89 16.04 6.76
C LEU A 20 -7.64 15.72 5.95
N ILE A 21 -7.57 14.48 5.44
CA ILE A 21 -6.48 13.98 4.60
C ILE A 21 -7.03 13.69 3.21
N VAL A 22 -6.44 14.32 2.18
CA VAL A 22 -6.96 14.26 0.81
C VAL A 22 -5.85 13.88 -0.17
N PRO A 23 -6.08 12.93 -1.09
CA PRO A 23 -5.15 12.65 -2.18
C PRO A 23 -4.91 13.87 -3.07
N LEU A 24 -3.66 14.06 -3.48
CA LEU A 24 -3.22 15.22 -4.26
C LEU A 24 -2.56 14.80 -5.58
N GLY A 25 -3.35 14.84 -6.67
CA GLY A 25 -2.82 14.82 -8.04
C GLY A 25 -2.71 16.26 -8.60
N GLY A 26 -3.50 16.60 -9.59
CA GLY A 26 -3.56 17.97 -10.15
C GLY A 26 -4.13 19.05 -9.21
N GLY A 27 -4.59 18.65 -8.03
CA GLY A 27 -5.04 19.55 -6.96
C GLY A 27 -6.52 19.95 -7.01
N GLY A 28 -7.30 19.46 -7.97
CA GLY A 28 -8.72 19.84 -8.11
C GLY A 28 -9.56 19.47 -6.89
N LEU A 29 -9.45 18.21 -6.43
CA LEU A 29 -10.16 17.70 -5.26
C LEU A 29 -9.74 18.45 -4.00
N LEU A 30 -8.43 18.48 -3.71
CA LEU A 30 -7.90 19.11 -2.50
C LEU A 30 -8.22 20.61 -2.46
N ALA A 31 -8.01 21.35 -3.55
CA ALA A 31 -8.28 22.79 -3.60
C ALA A 31 -9.77 23.11 -3.39
N GLY A 32 -10.66 22.36 -4.04
CA GLY A 32 -12.11 22.56 -3.89
C GLY A 32 -12.60 22.27 -2.48
N THR A 33 -12.19 21.13 -1.93
CA THR A 33 -12.55 20.69 -0.58
C THR A 33 -11.98 21.63 0.49
N ALA A 34 -10.68 21.98 0.38
CA ALA A 34 -10.03 22.88 1.32
C ALA A 34 -10.69 24.27 1.35
N LEU A 35 -11.00 24.85 0.19
CA LEU A 35 -11.68 26.14 0.13
C LEU A 35 -13.05 26.08 0.80
N ALA A 36 -13.85 25.06 0.53
CA ALA A 36 -15.18 24.90 1.11
C ALA A 36 -15.14 24.76 2.64
N ILE A 37 -14.25 23.93 3.16
CA ILE A 37 -14.12 23.69 4.60
C ILE A 37 -13.55 24.92 5.32
N LYS A 38 -12.44 25.47 4.86
CA LYS A 38 -11.76 26.58 5.55
C LYS A 38 -12.58 27.88 5.60
N GLN A 39 -13.51 28.07 4.68
CA GLN A 39 -14.44 29.20 4.74
C GLN A 39 -15.46 29.11 5.89
N GLN A 40 -15.82 27.90 6.30
CA GLN A 40 -16.81 27.66 7.37
C GLN A 40 -16.15 27.27 8.69
N ARG A 41 -15.12 26.39 8.62
CA ARG A 41 -14.36 25.90 9.78
C ARG A 41 -12.85 26.10 9.53
N PRO A 42 -12.31 27.29 9.75
CA PRO A 42 -10.89 27.61 9.45
C PRO A 42 -9.88 26.81 10.28
N ASN A 43 -10.30 26.27 11.42
CA ASN A 43 -9.44 25.50 12.32
C ASN A 43 -9.24 24.04 11.90
N VAL A 44 -10.05 23.50 10.99
CA VAL A 44 -9.85 22.14 10.47
C VAL A 44 -8.50 22.06 9.75
N LYS A 45 -7.62 21.19 10.20
CA LYS A 45 -6.33 20.93 9.55
C LYS A 45 -6.56 20.12 8.27
N ILE A 46 -5.95 20.55 7.15
CA ILE A 46 -6.09 19.88 5.86
C ILE A 46 -4.71 19.51 5.33
N ILE A 47 -4.52 18.23 5.05
CA ILE A 47 -3.26 17.66 4.55
C ILE A 47 -3.48 17.04 3.17
N GLY A 48 -2.65 17.45 2.21
CA GLY A 48 -2.57 16.83 0.88
C GLY A 48 -1.52 15.73 0.86
N VAL A 49 -1.80 14.58 0.23
CA VAL A 49 -0.86 13.46 0.13
C VAL A 49 -0.58 13.10 -1.32
N GLN A 50 0.69 13.02 -1.70
CA GLN A 50 1.19 12.61 -3.01
C GLN A 50 1.96 11.28 -2.92
N ALA A 51 2.14 10.61 -4.06
CA ALA A 51 3.10 9.51 -4.16
C ALA A 51 4.51 10.10 -4.36
N SER A 52 5.52 9.61 -3.64
CA SER A 52 6.88 10.15 -3.64
C SER A 52 7.54 10.12 -5.02
N VAL A 53 7.22 9.12 -5.84
CA VAL A 53 7.71 9.02 -7.22
C VAL A 53 7.12 10.08 -8.16
N CYS A 54 6.06 10.78 -7.72
CA CYS A 54 5.35 11.80 -8.50
C CYS A 54 4.74 12.88 -7.57
N ALA A 55 5.58 13.71 -6.95
CA ALA A 55 5.17 14.73 -5.97
C ALA A 55 5.49 16.17 -6.43
N PRO A 56 4.86 16.67 -7.52
CA PRO A 56 5.23 17.97 -8.09
C PRO A 56 4.87 19.16 -7.21
N PHE A 57 3.95 19.05 -6.27
CA PHE A 57 3.67 20.12 -5.32
C PHE A 57 4.78 20.29 -4.27
N ILE A 58 5.60 19.25 -4.04
CA ILE A 58 6.75 19.28 -3.13
C ILE A 58 8.02 19.61 -3.91
N HIS A 59 8.27 18.94 -5.03
CA HIS A 59 9.53 19.00 -5.78
C HIS A 59 9.49 19.95 -6.99
N GLY A 60 8.34 20.57 -7.27
CA GLY A 60 8.15 21.48 -8.40
C GLY A 60 7.75 20.80 -9.70
N THR A 61 8.43 19.73 -10.08
CA THR A 61 8.10 18.93 -11.26
C THR A 61 8.34 17.45 -10.96
N SER A 62 7.60 16.57 -11.63
CA SER A 62 7.88 15.13 -11.59
C SER A 62 8.91 14.74 -12.63
N PRO A 63 9.55 13.55 -12.49
CA PRO A 63 10.49 13.04 -13.48
C PRO A 63 9.90 12.99 -14.89
N ASP A 64 10.76 13.18 -15.90
CA ASP A 64 10.36 13.02 -17.29
C ASP A 64 10.05 11.54 -17.60
N GLY A 65 9.04 11.35 -18.45
CA GLY A 65 8.61 10.02 -18.88
C GLY A 65 7.37 9.50 -18.15
N LYS A 66 7.06 8.23 -18.34
CA LYS A 66 5.97 7.53 -17.66
C LYS A 66 6.48 7.03 -16.32
N VAL A 67 5.96 7.55 -15.24
CA VAL A 67 6.26 7.10 -13.88
C VAL A 67 5.51 5.80 -13.62
N LEU A 68 6.21 4.79 -13.12
CA LEU A 68 5.59 3.56 -12.65
C LEU A 68 5.16 3.76 -11.18
N THR A 69 3.86 3.78 -10.95
CA THR A 69 3.27 3.97 -9.61
C THR A 69 1.94 3.24 -9.50
N LEU A 70 1.62 2.79 -8.29
CA LEU A 70 0.29 2.30 -7.93
C LEU A 70 -0.75 3.44 -7.87
N ALA A 71 -0.27 4.67 -7.66
CA ALA A 71 -1.09 5.86 -7.56
C ALA A 71 -1.23 6.61 -8.90
N ASP A 72 -1.45 5.89 -10.01
CA ASP A 72 -1.50 6.43 -11.37
C ASP A 72 -2.58 7.50 -11.55
N GLY A 73 -3.73 7.37 -10.86
CA GLY A 73 -4.80 8.37 -10.85
C GLY A 73 -4.41 9.75 -10.31
N ILE A 74 -3.32 9.85 -9.55
CA ILE A 74 -2.77 11.12 -9.04
C ILE A 74 -1.37 11.44 -9.58
N ALA A 75 -0.84 10.65 -10.51
CA ALA A 75 0.48 10.83 -11.11
C ALA A 75 0.46 11.95 -12.17
N VAL A 76 0.66 13.18 -11.74
CA VAL A 76 0.69 14.36 -12.60
C VAL A 76 2.09 14.95 -12.68
N LYS A 77 2.45 15.52 -13.85
CA LYS A 77 3.81 16.08 -14.07
C LYS A 77 4.04 17.42 -13.40
N GLN A 78 2.99 18.22 -13.26
CA GLN A 78 3.07 19.60 -12.75
C GLN A 78 1.83 19.92 -11.93
N PRO A 79 1.95 20.81 -10.93
CA PRO A 79 0.81 21.38 -10.24
C PRO A 79 -0.16 22.05 -11.21
N GLY A 80 -1.46 21.97 -10.96
CA GLY A 80 -2.44 22.69 -11.75
C GLY A 80 -2.32 24.21 -11.54
N ASN A 81 -2.31 24.99 -12.61
CA ASN A 81 -2.13 26.45 -12.55
C ASN A 81 -3.21 27.16 -11.72
N PHE A 82 -4.45 26.68 -11.75
CA PHE A 82 -5.56 27.25 -10.98
C PHE A 82 -5.68 26.68 -9.56
N THR A 83 -5.22 25.46 -9.34
CA THR A 83 -5.35 24.78 -8.05
C THR A 83 -4.22 25.13 -7.09
N LYS A 84 -2.99 25.30 -7.62
CA LYS A 84 -1.82 25.61 -6.80
C LYS A 84 -2.01 26.85 -5.91
N PRO A 85 -2.44 28.03 -6.39
CA PRO A 85 -2.63 29.20 -5.53
C PRO A 85 -3.66 29.00 -4.42
N ILE A 86 -4.68 28.17 -4.67
CA ILE A 86 -5.69 27.82 -3.67
C ILE A 86 -5.09 26.90 -2.61
N ILE A 87 -4.34 25.89 -3.04
CA ILE A 87 -3.66 24.95 -2.14
C ILE A 87 -2.64 25.69 -1.28
N ASP A 88 -1.79 26.52 -1.87
CA ASP A 88 -0.79 27.32 -1.14
C ASP A 88 -1.43 28.20 -0.05
N LYS A 89 -2.69 28.61 -0.22
CA LYS A 89 -3.40 29.46 0.73
C LYS A 89 -4.18 28.69 1.80
N TRP A 90 -4.77 27.54 1.45
CA TRP A 90 -5.81 26.91 2.27
C TRP A 90 -5.45 25.51 2.78
N VAL A 91 -4.36 24.94 2.33
CA VAL A 91 -3.87 23.63 2.77
C VAL A 91 -2.75 23.82 3.77
N ASP A 92 -2.82 23.12 4.90
CA ASP A 92 -1.88 23.33 6.00
C ASP A 92 -0.56 22.60 5.77
N GLN A 93 -0.60 21.46 5.07
CA GLN A 93 0.59 20.63 4.82
C GLN A 93 0.42 19.76 3.57
N ILE A 94 1.52 19.52 2.88
CA ILE A 94 1.59 18.53 1.80
C ILE A 94 2.71 17.56 2.17
N ILE A 95 2.43 16.26 2.04
CA ILE A 95 3.38 15.18 2.31
C ILE A 95 3.41 14.19 1.17
N GLU A 96 4.39 13.32 1.16
CA GLU A 96 4.52 12.22 0.19
C GLU A 96 4.69 10.88 0.89
N VAL A 97 4.20 9.81 0.24
CA VAL A 97 4.30 8.43 0.71
C VAL A 97 4.92 7.55 -0.37
N ASP A 98 5.62 6.52 0.03
CA ASP A 98 6.26 5.57 -0.89
C ASP A 98 5.28 4.51 -1.42
N GLU A 99 5.71 3.82 -2.48
CA GLU A 99 4.91 2.78 -3.16
C GLU A 99 4.58 1.59 -2.26
N ASP A 100 5.48 1.25 -1.35
CA ASP A 100 5.33 0.12 -0.44
C ASP A 100 4.20 0.40 0.56
N SER A 101 4.19 1.59 1.13
CA SER A 101 3.14 2.06 2.04
C SER A 101 1.79 2.20 1.34
N ILE A 102 1.77 2.62 0.06
CA ILE A 102 0.55 2.66 -0.75
C ILE A 102 0.00 1.24 -0.97
N ALA A 103 0.88 0.28 -1.32
CA ALA A 103 0.50 -1.11 -1.51
C ALA A 103 -0.14 -1.72 -0.25
N ASP A 104 0.47 -1.49 0.90
CA ASP A 104 -0.03 -1.97 2.19
C ASP A 104 -1.37 -1.31 2.53
N ALA A 105 -1.54 0.00 2.29
CA ALA A 105 -2.80 0.72 2.52
C ALA A 105 -3.94 0.17 1.66
N VAL A 106 -3.70 -0.16 0.38
CA VAL A 106 -4.72 -0.78 -0.50
C VAL A 106 -5.20 -2.11 0.07
N VAL A 107 -4.28 -2.97 0.52
CA VAL A 107 -4.63 -4.28 1.09
C VAL A 107 -5.39 -4.12 2.41
N ILE A 108 -4.94 -3.24 3.31
CA ILE A 108 -5.60 -2.96 4.58
C ILE A 108 -7.02 -2.44 4.38
N LEU A 109 -7.25 -1.52 3.44
CA LEU A 109 -8.59 -1.05 3.09
C LEU A 109 -9.48 -2.19 2.61
N MET A 110 -8.98 -3.04 1.72
CA MET A 110 -9.73 -4.19 1.23
C MET A 110 -10.04 -5.19 2.36
N GLU A 111 -9.08 -5.46 3.24
CA GLU A 111 -9.23 -6.43 4.33
C GLU A 111 -10.19 -5.95 5.43
N HIS A 112 -10.08 -4.69 5.85
CA HIS A 112 -10.83 -4.16 7.00
C HIS A 112 -12.15 -3.49 6.61
N THR A 113 -12.20 -2.79 5.48
CA THR A 113 -13.42 -2.05 5.07
C THR A 113 -14.21 -2.75 3.97
N LYS A 114 -13.64 -3.78 3.33
CA LYS A 114 -14.18 -4.46 2.14
C LYS A 114 -14.33 -3.52 0.93
N MET A 115 -13.65 -2.38 0.95
CA MET A 115 -13.62 -1.44 -0.18
C MET A 115 -12.38 -1.69 -1.03
N LEU A 116 -12.60 -1.71 -2.33
CA LEU A 116 -11.54 -1.78 -3.32
C LEU A 116 -11.18 -0.36 -3.76
N VAL A 117 -10.07 0.14 -3.24
CA VAL A 117 -9.58 1.50 -3.48
C VAL A 117 -8.30 1.43 -4.32
N GLU A 118 -8.19 2.29 -5.34
CA GLU A 118 -6.95 2.41 -6.13
C GLU A 118 -5.82 3.06 -5.32
N GLY A 119 -4.58 2.88 -5.76
CA GLY A 119 -3.42 3.43 -5.05
C GLY A 119 -3.51 4.94 -4.81
N GLY A 120 -4.00 5.70 -5.80
CA GLY A 120 -4.21 7.14 -5.67
C GLY A 120 -5.20 7.52 -4.57
N GLY A 121 -6.22 6.69 -4.32
CA GLY A 121 -7.18 6.88 -3.24
C GLY A 121 -6.67 6.42 -1.86
N ALA A 122 -5.68 5.53 -1.84
CA ALA A 122 -5.17 4.92 -0.59
C ALA A 122 -4.04 5.72 0.07
N VAL A 123 -3.45 6.73 -0.60
CA VAL A 123 -2.30 7.50 -0.09
C VAL A 123 -2.54 8.13 1.27
N GLY A 124 -3.78 8.55 1.57
CA GLY A 124 -4.13 9.15 2.86
C GLY A 124 -3.98 8.16 4.01
N LEU A 125 -4.40 6.90 3.82
CA LEU A 125 -4.20 5.84 4.80
C LEU A 125 -2.71 5.48 4.91
N ALA A 126 -1.98 5.40 3.79
CA ALA A 126 -0.54 5.15 3.79
C ALA A 126 0.23 6.13 4.68
N ALA A 127 -0.13 7.41 4.64
CA ALA A 127 0.45 8.45 5.48
C ALA A 127 0.18 8.26 6.99
N LEU A 128 -0.97 7.72 7.35
CA LEU A 128 -1.28 7.35 8.74
C LEU A 128 -0.52 6.11 9.20
N LEU A 129 -0.47 5.07 8.37
CA LEU A 129 0.22 3.81 8.68
C LEU A 129 1.73 4.02 8.90
N THR A 130 2.33 4.96 8.17
CA THR A 130 3.74 5.33 8.31
C THR A 130 4.02 6.35 9.42
N ASN A 131 3.00 6.74 10.20
CA ASN A 131 3.08 7.74 11.26
C ASN A 131 3.57 9.13 10.79
N GLN A 132 3.47 9.42 9.49
CA GLN A 132 3.76 10.78 8.98
C GLN A 132 2.66 11.77 9.36
N ILE A 133 1.46 11.26 9.61
CA ILE A 133 0.33 12.01 10.14
C ILE A 133 -0.09 11.36 11.45
N THR A 134 -0.24 12.17 12.50
CA THR A 134 -0.86 11.73 13.74
C THR A 134 -2.35 12.06 13.69
N PRO A 135 -3.26 11.10 13.89
CA PRO A 135 -4.69 11.38 13.98
C PRO A 135 -5.00 12.40 15.09
N SER A 136 -6.08 13.17 14.91
CA SER A 136 -6.56 14.06 15.97
C SER A 136 -6.96 13.25 17.21
N GLN A 137 -6.69 13.82 18.39
CA GLN A 137 -7.04 13.21 19.66
C GLN A 137 -8.34 13.82 20.26
N ASN A 138 -8.76 14.97 19.76
CA ASN A 138 -9.89 15.71 20.33
C ASN A 138 -11.11 15.74 19.42
N GLY A 139 -10.99 15.27 18.19
CA GLY A 139 -12.07 15.22 17.20
C GLY A 139 -11.78 14.22 16.09
N THR A 140 -12.59 14.25 15.06
CA THR A 140 -12.55 13.27 13.97
C THR A 140 -11.42 13.56 12.98
N THR A 141 -10.66 12.51 12.65
CA THR A 141 -9.76 12.46 11.49
C THR A 141 -10.46 11.77 10.34
N CYS A 142 -10.64 12.46 9.24
CA CYS A 142 -11.27 11.93 8.03
C CYS A 142 -10.22 11.75 6.91
N ILE A 143 -10.28 10.62 6.21
CA ILE A 143 -9.50 10.34 5.01
C ILE A 143 -10.44 10.26 3.82
N VAL A 144 -10.13 10.98 2.76
CA VAL A 144 -10.86 10.85 1.50
C VAL A 144 -10.31 9.66 0.72
N LEU A 145 -11.12 8.63 0.57
CA LEU A 145 -10.82 7.48 -0.29
C LEU A 145 -11.39 7.78 -1.68
N SER A 146 -10.56 8.33 -2.56
CA SER A 146 -10.95 8.71 -3.91
C SER A 146 -10.51 7.67 -4.92
N GLY A 147 -11.47 7.23 -5.75
CA GLY A 147 -11.18 6.31 -6.84
C GLY A 147 -11.14 4.83 -6.46
N GLY A 148 -11.62 4.01 -7.38
CA GLY A 148 -11.66 2.54 -7.28
C GLY A 148 -11.28 1.87 -8.60
N ASN A 149 -10.66 2.59 -9.54
CA ASN A 149 -10.25 2.08 -10.85
C ASN A 149 -8.90 1.35 -10.79
N ILE A 150 -8.79 0.39 -9.86
CA ILE A 150 -7.60 -0.44 -9.74
C ILE A 150 -7.60 -1.55 -10.80
N ASP A 151 -6.44 -1.84 -11.38
CA ASP A 151 -6.28 -3.05 -12.19
C ASP A 151 -6.39 -4.29 -11.31
N ILE A 152 -7.45 -5.07 -11.55
CA ILE A 152 -7.72 -6.32 -10.82
C ILE A 152 -6.54 -7.29 -10.92
N GLY A 153 -5.77 -7.26 -12.02
CA GLY A 153 -4.56 -8.08 -12.19
C GLY A 153 -3.44 -7.77 -11.19
N LEU A 154 -3.44 -6.58 -10.58
CA LEU A 154 -2.47 -6.20 -9.54
C LEU A 154 -2.81 -6.76 -8.15
N ILE A 155 -4.09 -6.99 -7.86
CA ILE A 155 -4.57 -7.38 -6.52
C ILE A 155 -3.87 -8.63 -5.99
N PRO A 156 -3.72 -9.75 -6.75
CA PRO A 156 -3.01 -10.92 -6.25
C PRO A 156 -1.56 -10.62 -5.84
N ASN A 157 -0.89 -9.72 -6.55
CA ASN A 157 0.49 -9.35 -6.24
C ASN A 157 0.58 -8.50 -4.97
N LEU A 158 -0.36 -7.55 -4.79
CA LEU A 158 -0.45 -6.72 -3.59
C LEU A 158 -0.70 -7.58 -2.34
N VAL A 159 -1.67 -8.51 -2.42
CA VAL A 159 -2.01 -9.43 -1.32
C VAL A 159 -0.81 -10.32 -0.97
N ARG A 160 -0.18 -10.98 -1.96
CA ARG A 160 0.98 -11.85 -1.72
C ARG A 160 2.16 -11.11 -1.11
N ARG A 161 2.38 -9.87 -1.52
CA ARG A 161 3.42 -9.02 -0.98
C ARG A 161 3.13 -8.67 0.49
N ASN A 162 1.91 -8.25 0.80
CA ASN A 162 1.49 -7.94 2.15
C ASN A 162 1.59 -9.18 3.06
N GLU A 163 1.09 -10.35 2.63
CA GLU A 163 1.25 -11.61 3.36
C GLU A 163 2.73 -11.95 3.65
N THR A 164 3.61 -11.65 2.69
CA THR A 164 5.06 -11.88 2.86
C THR A 164 5.65 -10.90 3.89
N ASN A 165 5.30 -9.62 3.82
CA ASN A 165 5.76 -8.60 4.74
C ASN A 165 5.28 -8.86 6.17
N GLU A 166 4.05 -9.34 6.33
CA GLU A 166 3.47 -9.73 7.62
C GLU A 166 3.96 -11.10 8.12
N GLY A 167 4.79 -11.79 7.34
CA GLY A 167 5.31 -13.12 7.70
C GLY A 167 4.25 -14.21 7.70
N ARG A 168 3.13 -14.02 6.98
CA ARG A 168 2.09 -15.05 6.76
C ARG A 168 2.38 -15.93 5.53
N ARG A 169 3.30 -15.49 4.68
CA ARG A 169 3.74 -16.21 3.47
C ARG A 169 5.25 -16.37 3.50
N LEU A 170 5.72 -17.63 3.41
CA LEU A 170 7.13 -18.00 3.43
C LEU A 170 7.51 -18.65 2.11
N THR A 171 8.54 -18.15 1.45
CA THR A 171 9.15 -18.82 0.30
C THR A 171 10.53 -19.32 0.70
N ILE A 172 10.74 -20.62 0.61
CA ILE A 172 12.04 -21.24 0.87
C ILE A 172 12.59 -21.90 -0.39
N PHE A 173 13.90 -21.87 -0.53
CA PHE A 173 14.63 -22.63 -1.53
C PHE A 173 15.50 -23.67 -0.84
N VAL A 174 15.26 -24.96 -1.14
CA VAL A 174 15.96 -26.08 -0.51
C VAL A 174 16.68 -26.89 -1.59
N ARG A 175 17.93 -27.26 -1.32
CA ARG A 175 18.66 -28.21 -2.14
C ARG A 175 18.49 -29.61 -1.58
N LEU A 176 18.00 -30.52 -2.40
CA LEU A 176 17.74 -31.90 -2.01
C LEU A 176 18.48 -32.89 -2.94
N PRO A 177 18.87 -34.08 -2.44
CA PRO A 177 19.31 -35.16 -3.31
C PRO A 177 18.24 -35.51 -4.36
N ASP A 178 18.63 -35.59 -5.63
CA ASP A 178 17.70 -35.93 -6.72
C ASP A 178 17.45 -37.45 -6.75
N ARG A 179 16.59 -37.90 -5.83
CA ARG A 179 16.19 -39.31 -5.67
C ARG A 179 14.74 -39.40 -5.17
N PRO A 180 14.07 -40.54 -5.43
CA PRO A 180 12.73 -40.81 -4.91
C PRO A 180 12.63 -40.59 -3.40
N GLY A 181 11.56 -39.91 -2.95
CA GLY A 181 11.26 -39.67 -1.54
C GLY A 181 11.87 -38.37 -0.95
N SER A 182 12.83 -37.71 -1.63
CA SER A 182 13.44 -36.50 -1.08
C SER A 182 12.41 -35.33 -0.93
N LEU A 183 11.58 -35.13 -1.92
CA LEU A 183 10.50 -34.11 -1.85
C LEU A 183 9.46 -34.48 -0.79
N ALA A 184 9.07 -35.77 -0.71
CA ALA A 184 8.11 -36.23 0.29
C ALA A 184 8.56 -35.89 1.71
N LYS A 185 9.84 -36.12 2.04
CA LYS A 185 10.40 -35.77 3.35
C LYS A 185 10.33 -34.26 3.65
N LEU A 186 10.58 -33.42 2.65
CA LEU A 186 10.48 -31.96 2.84
C LEU A 186 9.04 -31.56 3.14
N VAL A 187 8.07 -32.13 2.40
CA VAL A 187 6.64 -31.83 2.61
C VAL A 187 6.19 -32.38 3.98
N ASP A 188 6.65 -33.57 4.41
CA ASP A 188 6.36 -34.07 5.74
C ASP A 188 6.90 -33.17 6.86
N VAL A 189 8.09 -32.58 6.68
CA VAL A 189 8.64 -31.57 7.61
C VAL A 189 7.76 -30.34 7.68
N CYS A 190 7.30 -29.80 6.52
CA CYS A 190 6.40 -28.67 6.49
C CYS A 190 5.08 -28.98 7.20
N ALA A 191 4.50 -30.15 6.94
CA ALA A 191 3.26 -30.61 7.56
C ALA A 191 3.39 -30.78 9.08
N ALA A 192 4.51 -31.35 9.55
CA ALA A 192 4.81 -31.51 10.98
C ALA A 192 4.93 -30.15 11.72
N GLN A 193 5.26 -29.08 11.00
CA GLN A 193 5.27 -27.71 11.51
C GLN A 193 3.93 -27.00 11.32
N GLU A 194 2.87 -27.68 10.86
CA GLU A 194 1.56 -27.09 10.55
C GLU A 194 1.61 -25.95 9.50
N ALA A 195 2.62 -25.95 8.62
CA ALA A 195 2.70 -25.03 7.50
C ALA A 195 1.94 -25.61 6.30
N ASN A 196 1.03 -24.80 5.73
CA ASN A 196 0.28 -25.19 4.55
C ASN A 196 1.09 -24.97 3.28
N VAL A 197 1.24 -26.00 2.44
CA VAL A 197 1.98 -25.92 1.17
C VAL A 197 1.07 -25.30 0.10
N ILE A 198 1.42 -24.11 -0.39
CA ILE A 198 0.70 -23.42 -1.46
C ILE A 198 1.23 -23.86 -2.83
N GLU A 199 2.55 -23.90 -2.99
CA GLU A 199 3.20 -24.18 -4.27
C GLU A 199 4.51 -24.91 -4.06
N VAL A 200 4.82 -25.86 -4.96
CA VAL A 200 6.10 -26.54 -5.04
C VAL A 200 6.62 -26.48 -6.46
N GLN A 201 7.83 -26.00 -6.63
CA GLN A 201 8.48 -25.91 -7.93
C GLN A 201 9.85 -26.60 -7.91
N HIS A 202 10.09 -27.49 -8.86
CA HIS A 202 11.43 -28.05 -9.12
C HIS A 202 12.25 -27.06 -9.95
N ILE A 203 13.43 -26.71 -9.45
CA ILE A 203 14.38 -25.82 -10.12
C ILE A 203 15.65 -26.61 -10.42
N ARG A 204 15.84 -26.95 -11.69
CA ARG A 204 16.97 -27.77 -12.16
C ARG A 204 18.01 -26.95 -12.94
N GLU A 205 17.65 -25.78 -13.39
CA GLU A 205 18.48 -24.91 -14.23
C GLU A 205 18.54 -23.49 -13.64
N GLY A 206 19.57 -22.74 -14.02
CA GLY A 206 19.74 -21.36 -13.57
C GLY A 206 20.29 -21.18 -12.16
N VAL A 207 20.53 -22.28 -11.42
CA VAL A 207 21.09 -22.30 -10.06
C VAL A 207 22.29 -23.25 -9.97
N LYS A 208 23.24 -22.94 -9.10
CA LYS A 208 24.41 -23.79 -8.88
C LYS A 208 24.04 -24.97 -8.00
N LEU A 209 23.82 -26.14 -8.62
CA LEU A 209 23.52 -27.40 -7.98
C LEU A 209 24.60 -28.45 -8.28
N HIS A 210 24.77 -29.40 -7.37
CA HIS A 210 25.56 -30.61 -7.69
C HIS A 210 24.76 -31.50 -8.68
N PRO A 211 25.42 -32.24 -9.60
CA PRO A 211 24.70 -33.07 -10.59
C PRO A 211 23.72 -34.12 -10.03
N ARG A 212 23.81 -34.44 -8.73
CA ARG A 212 22.90 -35.35 -8.03
C ARG A 212 21.93 -34.61 -7.09
N GLU A 213 21.79 -33.30 -7.23
CA GLU A 213 20.87 -32.47 -6.45
C GLU A 213 19.82 -31.86 -7.34
N THR A 214 18.69 -31.54 -6.75
CA THR A 214 17.63 -30.70 -7.31
C THR A 214 17.33 -29.55 -6.37
N GLY A 215 16.99 -28.38 -6.91
CA GLY A 215 16.46 -27.28 -6.16
C GLY A 215 14.93 -27.41 -6.06
N ILE A 216 14.41 -27.20 -4.88
CA ILE A 216 12.97 -27.13 -4.64
C ILE A 216 12.66 -25.76 -4.07
N GLN A 217 11.83 -25.02 -4.76
CA GLN A 217 11.19 -23.83 -4.20
C GLN A 217 9.84 -24.24 -3.64
N VAL A 218 9.60 -23.92 -2.37
CA VAL A 218 8.32 -24.17 -1.71
C VAL A 218 7.77 -22.84 -1.22
N VAL A 219 6.52 -22.58 -1.55
CA VAL A 219 5.76 -21.45 -1.00
C VAL A 219 4.79 -22.02 0.04
N LEU A 220 4.87 -21.46 1.24
CA LEU A 220 4.12 -21.91 2.41
C LEU A 220 3.27 -20.78 2.97
N GLU A 221 2.08 -21.12 3.41
CA GLU A 221 1.31 -20.29 4.31
C GLU A 221 1.72 -20.63 5.75
N VAL A 222 2.00 -19.60 6.54
CA VAL A 222 2.44 -19.69 7.93
C VAL A 222 1.65 -18.73 8.80
N LYS A 223 1.66 -18.96 10.12
CA LYS A 223 0.77 -18.24 11.06
C LYS A 223 1.35 -16.88 11.49
N SER A 224 2.69 -16.77 11.53
CA SER A 224 3.42 -15.60 12.03
C SER A 224 4.88 -15.64 11.58
N PRO A 225 5.65 -14.55 11.75
CA PRO A 225 7.09 -14.55 11.53
C PRO A 225 7.84 -15.58 12.38
N GLU A 226 7.44 -15.81 13.63
CA GLU A 226 8.05 -16.81 14.52
C GLU A 226 7.78 -18.23 14.00
N HIS A 227 6.57 -18.49 13.50
CA HIS A 227 6.24 -19.76 12.88
C HIS A 227 7.08 -19.98 11.61
N ALA A 228 7.27 -18.96 10.77
CA ALA A 228 8.16 -19.03 9.62
C ALA A 228 9.60 -19.44 10.00
N LEU A 229 10.13 -18.87 11.08
CA LEU A 229 11.46 -19.21 11.58
C LEU A 229 11.53 -20.67 12.06
N SER A 230 10.50 -21.19 12.71
CA SER A 230 10.45 -22.59 13.13
C SER A 230 10.44 -23.56 11.95
N VAL A 231 9.67 -23.25 10.91
CA VAL A 231 9.63 -24.03 9.66
C VAL A 231 11.00 -24.03 8.97
N ILE A 232 11.66 -22.87 8.89
CA ILE A 232 13.01 -22.76 8.32
C ILE A 232 14.02 -23.61 9.10
N ALA A 233 13.94 -23.57 10.42
CA ALA A 233 14.84 -24.38 11.29
C ALA A 233 14.62 -25.87 11.08
N ALA A 234 13.38 -26.33 11.04
CA ALA A 234 13.03 -27.72 10.78
C ALA A 234 13.45 -28.19 9.38
N ALA A 235 13.32 -27.35 8.36
CA ALA A 235 13.74 -27.68 6.99
C ALA A 235 15.27 -27.75 6.81
N LYS A 236 16.06 -27.22 7.74
CA LYS A 236 17.54 -27.29 7.75
C LYS A 236 18.08 -28.50 8.49
N ALA A 237 17.29 -29.13 9.34
CA ALA A 237 17.68 -30.33 10.14
C ALA A 237 17.61 -31.59 9.31
#